data_c556927244730140e9fc6dbcfbd78d61
#
_entry.id   c556927244730140e9fc6dbcfbd78d61
#
_cell.length_a   1.000
_cell.length_b   1.000
_cell.length_c   1.000
_cell.angle_alpha   90.00
_cell.angle_beta   90.00
_cell.angle_gamma   90.00
#
_symmetry.space_group_name_H-M   'P 1'
#
loop_
_entity.id
_entity.type
_entity.pdbx_description
1 polymer ?
#
loop_
_entity_poly.entity_id
_entity_poly.type
_entity_poly.pdbx_seq_one_letter_code
_entity_poly.pdbx_strand_id
1 'polypeptide(L)'
;MIDQFERTNILLGDDGMEKLKGSRVAVFGVGGVGGFVCEALVRSGVGEIDLIDSDRVCYTNLNRQIIALHSSIGRYKVDVMADRIRDINPECKVHVHKTFYLPPEARTMQMMGKGQNQVDNEGGADNEGAAEQNITCEQFDFSSYDYVVDAIDTVTGKIGLIVECDQAGTPIISSMGAGNKLDPTAFEVADIYKTSVDPLARVMRRELKKRRIKKLKVVYSKEEPVSTGIEGKGSRRRTPGSTAFVPSVAGLIIAGEVIRDLVQNN
;
A
#
# COMPACT_ATOMS: atom_id res chain seq x y z
N MET A 1 17.08 -5.17 30.27
CA MET A 1 15.70 -4.76 29.91
C MET A 1 15.15 -5.82 28.96
N ILE A 2 13.91 -6.24 29.14
CA ILE A 2 13.26 -7.17 28.20
C ILE A 2 13.00 -6.37 26.92
N ASP A 3 13.60 -6.80 25.80
CA ASP A 3 13.40 -6.17 24.49
C ASP A 3 12.12 -6.76 23.85
N GLN A 4 11.24 -5.94 23.36
CA GLN A 4 10.02 -6.36 22.65
C GLN A 4 10.31 -7.17 21.38
N PHE A 5 11.50 -7.02 20.80
CA PHE A 5 11.96 -7.71 19.60
C PHE A 5 12.79 -8.96 19.86
N GLU A 6 12.95 -9.40 21.12
CA GLU A 6 13.79 -10.57 21.47
C GLU A 6 13.44 -11.81 20.64
N ARG A 7 12.15 -12.10 20.45
CA ARG A 7 11.71 -13.24 19.62
C ARG A 7 12.00 -13.08 18.13
N THR A 8 11.96 -11.86 17.63
CA THR A 8 12.32 -11.54 16.24
C THR A 8 13.83 -11.68 16.06
N ASN A 9 14.60 -11.19 17.04
CA ASN A 9 16.05 -11.29 17.05
C ASN A 9 16.56 -12.74 17.02
N ILE A 10 15.89 -13.67 17.71
CA ILE A 10 16.22 -15.11 17.64
C ILE A 10 16.23 -15.65 16.20
N LEU A 11 15.36 -15.10 15.32
CA LEU A 11 15.22 -15.54 13.93
C LEU A 11 16.11 -14.76 12.96
N LEU A 12 16.27 -13.45 13.18
CA LEU A 12 16.95 -12.54 12.25
C LEU A 12 18.40 -12.24 12.65
N GLY A 13 18.77 -12.48 13.91
CA GLY A 13 20.06 -12.15 14.49
C GLY A 13 20.23 -10.65 14.73
N ASP A 14 21.28 -10.28 15.47
CA ASP A 14 21.58 -8.88 15.84
C ASP A 14 21.80 -8.01 14.59
N ASP A 15 22.54 -8.50 13.61
CA ASP A 15 22.80 -7.80 12.35
C ASP A 15 21.51 -7.52 11.58
N GLY A 16 20.58 -8.48 11.54
CA GLY A 16 19.28 -8.30 10.90
C GLY A 16 18.42 -7.26 11.60
N MET A 17 18.42 -7.28 12.94
CA MET A 17 17.68 -6.28 13.73
C MET A 17 18.29 -4.88 13.58
N GLU A 18 19.61 -4.74 13.50
CA GLU A 18 20.26 -3.47 13.28
C GLU A 18 19.93 -2.88 11.89
N LYS A 19 19.92 -3.72 10.85
CA LYS A 19 19.47 -3.31 9.51
C LYS A 19 18.02 -2.81 9.53
N LEU A 20 17.10 -3.54 10.15
CA LEU A 20 15.70 -3.11 10.25
C LEU A 20 15.55 -1.81 11.01
N LYS A 21 16.25 -1.65 12.12
CA LYS A 21 16.26 -0.42 12.92
C LYS A 21 16.81 0.79 12.13
N GLY A 22 17.77 0.57 11.25
CA GLY A 22 18.32 1.59 10.36
C GLY A 22 17.49 1.87 9.11
N SER A 23 16.49 1.03 8.79
CA SER A 23 15.76 1.11 7.53
C SER A 23 14.59 2.10 7.57
N ARG A 24 14.38 2.78 6.44
CA ARG A 24 13.25 3.67 6.17
C ARG A 24 12.36 3.11 5.07
N VAL A 25 11.10 2.85 5.37
CA VAL A 25 10.13 2.25 4.44
C VAL A 25 8.97 3.20 4.18
N ALA A 26 8.67 3.47 2.90
CA ALA A 26 7.48 4.24 2.53
C ALA A 26 6.32 3.30 2.16
N VAL A 27 5.14 3.53 2.76
CA VAL A 27 3.92 2.76 2.50
C VAL A 27 2.88 3.67 1.87
N PHE A 28 2.64 3.46 0.59
CA PHE A 28 1.62 4.17 -0.19
C PHE A 28 0.31 3.40 -0.14
N GLY A 29 -0.70 4.01 0.51
CA GLY A 29 -2.00 3.42 0.82
C GLY A 29 -2.02 2.72 2.19
N VAL A 30 -2.81 3.25 3.14
CA VAL A 30 -2.97 2.73 4.52
C VAL A 30 -4.37 2.11 4.69
N GLY A 31 -4.78 1.34 3.69
CA GLY A 31 -6.06 0.65 3.65
C GLY A 31 -6.01 -0.78 4.20
N GLY A 32 -6.82 -1.67 3.59
CA GLY A 32 -6.93 -3.09 4.01
C GLY A 32 -5.65 -3.92 3.84
N VAL A 33 -4.79 -3.56 2.89
CA VAL A 33 -3.48 -4.20 2.70
C VAL A 33 -2.40 -3.42 3.45
N GLY A 34 -2.23 -2.13 3.14
CA GLY A 34 -1.14 -1.31 3.69
C GLY A 34 -1.18 -1.16 5.21
N GLY A 35 -2.37 -1.15 5.82
CA GLY A 35 -2.50 -1.14 7.28
C GLY A 35 -1.84 -2.35 7.94
N PHE A 36 -2.00 -3.54 7.37
CA PHE A 36 -1.34 -4.76 7.87
C PHE A 36 0.14 -4.82 7.49
N VAL A 37 0.55 -4.18 6.40
CA VAL A 37 1.98 -3.97 6.11
C VAL A 37 2.62 -3.15 7.21
N CYS A 38 2.07 -1.97 7.54
CA CYS A 38 2.60 -1.10 8.59
C CYS A 38 2.68 -1.84 9.95
N GLU A 39 1.61 -2.55 10.31
CA GLU A 39 1.55 -3.36 11.53
C GLU A 39 2.70 -4.35 11.64
N ALA A 40 2.96 -5.11 10.57
CA ALA A 40 3.99 -6.13 10.57
C ALA A 40 5.41 -5.53 10.53
N LEU A 41 5.63 -4.47 9.75
CA LEU A 41 6.93 -3.78 9.69
C LEU A 41 7.35 -3.23 11.04
N VAL A 42 6.45 -2.50 11.71
CA VAL A 42 6.76 -1.90 13.01
C VAL A 42 6.97 -2.93 14.11
N ARG A 43 6.20 -4.05 14.09
CA ARG A 43 6.38 -5.17 15.02
C ARG A 43 7.65 -5.98 14.77
N SER A 44 8.26 -5.82 13.62
CA SER A 44 9.53 -6.45 13.26
C SER A 44 10.75 -5.57 13.52
N GLY A 45 10.56 -4.31 13.94
CA GLY A 45 11.64 -3.42 14.33
C GLY A 45 12.12 -2.45 13.25
N VAL A 46 11.35 -2.24 12.17
CA VAL A 46 11.66 -1.17 11.19
C VAL A 46 11.69 0.18 11.90
N GLY A 47 12.78 0.93 11.72
CA GLY A 47 13.07 2.14 12.49
C GLY A 47 12.43 3.41 11.97
N GLU A 48 12.04 3.47 10.68
CA GLU A 48 11.44 4.67 10.10
C GLU A 48 10.38 4.30 9.06
N ILE A 49 9.17 4.89 9.16
CA ILE A 49 8.03 4.61 8.26
C ILE A 49 7.42 5.91 7.79
N ASP A 50 7.27 6.04 6.48
CA ASP A 50 6.45 7.08 5.84
C ASP A 50 5.08 6.49 5.49
N LEU A 51 4.02 7.16 5.93
CA LEU A 51 2.62 6.78 5.72
C LEU A 51 1.98 7.74 4.73
N ILE A 52 1.59 7.26 3.55
CA ILE A 52 1.03 8.10 2.50
C ILE A 52 -0.40 7.66 2.18
N ASP A 53 -1.40 8.45 2.57
CA ASP A 53 -2.82 8.21 2.29
C ASP A 53 -3.61 9.51 2.54
N SER A 54 -4.50 9.87 1.65
CA SER A 54 -5.34 11.08 1.77
C SER A 54 -6.67 10.84 2.46
N ASP A 55 -7.07 9.57 2.64
CA ASP A 55 -8.40 9.20 3.07
C ASP A 55 -8.59 9.34 4.58
N ARG A 56 -9.87 9.45 4.94
CA ARG A 56 -10.33 9.29 6.32
C ARG A 56 -10.93 7.90 6.52
N VAL A 57 -10.89 7.45 7.76
CA VAL A 57 -11.58 6.22 8.16
C VAL A 57 -13.08 6.43 8.00
N CYS A 58 -13.74 5.53 7.26
CA CYS A 58 -15.20 5.52 7.09
C CYS A 58 -15.82 4.21 7.59
N TYR A 59 -17.16 4.22 7.73
CA TYR A 59 -17.90 3.09 8.28
C TYR A 59 -17.69 1.80 7.48
N THR A 60 -17.60 1.88 6.16
CA THR A 60 -17.40 0.72 5.28
C THR A 60 -16.00 0.11 5.36
N ASN A 61 -15.05 0.77 6.04
CA ASN A 61 -13.71 0.24 6.26
C ASN A 61 -13.62 -0.73 7.45
N LEU A 62 -14.60 -0.69 8.37
CA LEU A 62 -14.62 -1.46 9.63
C LEU A 62 -14.48 -2.96 9.42
N ASN A 63 -14.92 -3.47 8.28
CA ASN A 63 -14.92 -4.91 8.00
C ASN A 63 -13.53 -5.48 7.67
N ARG A 64 -12.51 -4.60 7.34
CA ARG A 64 -11.23 -5.11 6.80
C ARG A 64 -9.99 -4.27 7.08
N GLN A 65 -10.11 -3.02 7.51
CA GLN A 65 -8.96 -2.16 7.78
C GLN A 65 -8.63 -2.15 9.27
N ILE A 66 -7.40 -2.51 9.63
CA ILE A 66 -6.97 -2.64 11.04
C ILE A 66 -7.09 -1.33 11.83
N ILE A 67 -6.97 -0.20 11.14
CA ILE A 67 -7.09 1.15 11.73
C ILE A 67 -8.55 1.58 11.92
N ALA A 68 -9.50 0.89 11.28
CA ALA A 68 -10.89 1.28 11.30
C ALA A 68 -11.61 0.70 12.51
N LEU A 69 -11.93 1.57 13.45
CA LEU A 69 -12.72 1.32 14.64
C LEU A 69 -13.83 2.36 14.71
N HIS A 70 -14.91 2.09 15.44
CA HIS A 70 -15.96 3.10 15.68
C HIS A 70 -15.40 4.42 16.22
N SER A 71 -14.38 4.34 17.09
CA SER A 71 -13.70 5.50 17.68
C SER A 71 -12.78 6.25 16.72
N SER A 72 -12.40 5.66 15.59
CA SER A 72 -11.49 6.30 14.61
C SER A 72 -12.20 6.85 13.37
N ILE A 73 -13.52 6.64 13.22
CA ILE A 73 -14.29 7.15 12.08
C ILE A 73 -14.11 8.67 11.95
N GLY A 74 -13.84 9.14 10.72
CA GLY A 74 -13.62 10.56 10.40
C GLY A 74 -12.19 11.05 10.59
N ARG A 75 -11.32 10.32 11.29
CA ARG A 75 -9.90 10.65 11.41
C ARG A 75 -9.15 10.26 10.12
N TYR A 76 -8.07 10.96 9.79
CA TYR A 76 -7.21 10.52 8.68
C TYR A 76 -6.62 9.15 8.98
N LYS A 77 -6.58 8.27 7.97
CA LYS A 77 -6.04 6.92 8.09
C LYS A 77 -4.58 6.93 8.56
N VAL A 78 -3.77 7.82 8.01
CA VAL A 78 -2.36 7.97 8.37
C VAL A 78 -2.16 8.44 9.82
N ASP A 79 -3.03 9.31 10.35
CA ASP A 79 -2.96 9.73 11.76
C ASP A 79 -3.25 8.56 12.71
N VAL A 80 -4.31 7.78 12.40
CA VAL A 80 -4.70 6.62 13.23
C VAL A 80 -3.60 5.56 13.20
N MET A 81 -2.99 5.32 12.03
CA MET A 81 -1.88 4.37 11.92
C MET A 81 -0.63 4.89 12.65
N ALA A 82 -0.33 6.18 12.58
CA ALA A 82 0.81 6.77 13.28
C ALA A 82 0.68 6.64 14.80
N ASP A 83 -0.52 6.89 15.35
CA ASP A 83 -0.76 6.68 16.78
C ASP A 83 -0.55 5.22 17.18
N ARG A 84 -1.06 4.31 16.36
CA ARG A 84 -0.89 2.87 16.57
C ARG A 84 0.57 2.42 16.50
N ILE A 85 1.34 2.94 15.55
CA ILE A 85 2.79 2.64 15.43
C ILE A 85 3.53 3.11 16.67
N ARG A 86 3.26 4.32 17.15
CA ARG A 86 3.91 4.87 18.35
C ARG A 86 3.60 4.07 19.61
N ASP A 87 2.41 3.47 19.69
CA ASP A 87 2.02 2.61 20.82
C ASP A 87 2.67 1.21 20.73
N ILE A 88 2.94 0.72 19.52
CA ILE A 88 3.64 -0.55 19.29
C ILE A 88 5.15 -0.41 19.46
N ASN A 89 5.76 0.60 18.81
CA ASN A 89 7.19 0.86 18.84
C ASN A 89 7.45 2.36 18.98
N PRO A 90 7.61 2.87 20.19
CA PRO A 90 7.88 4.31 20.44
C PRO A 90 9.17 4.82 19.80
N GLU A 91 10.15 3.94 19.50
CA GLU A 91 11.41 4.30 18.85
C GLU A 91 11.28 4.49 17.34
N CYS A 92 10.20 4.00 16.71
CA CYS A 92 9.98 4.12 15.28
C CYS A 92 9.63 5.58 14.92
N LYS A 93 10.39 6.15 14.00
CA LYS A 93 10.09 7.47 13.43
C LYS A 93 8.96 7.34 12.42
N VAL A 94 7.91 8.14 12.59
CA VAL A 94 6.72 8.08 11.72
C VAL A 94 6.51 9.42 11.04
N HIS A 95 6.54 9.41 9.71
CA HIS A 95 6.23 10.56 8.86
C HIS A 95 4.82 10.39 8.27
N VAL A 96 4.00 11.42 8.39
CA VAL A 96 2.59 11.39 8.00
C VAL A 96 2.36 12.32 6.82
N HIS A 97 1.90 11.75 5.69
CA HIS A 97 1.60 12.46 4.47
C HIS A 97 0.11 12.31 4.14
N LYS A 98 -0.67 13.38 4.41
CA LYS A 98 -2.12 13.44 4.12
C LYS A 98 -2.35 13.84 2.67
N THR A 99 -1.83 13.06 1.76
CA THR A 99 -1.82 13.38 0.35
C THR A 99 -2.17 12.17 -0.52
N PHE A 100 -2.74 12.44 -1.67
CA PHE A 100 -2.93 11.45 -2.71
C PHE A 100 -1.71 11.44 -3.61
N TYR A 101 -1.11 10.27 -3.83
CA TYR A 101 0.02 10.17 -4.74
C TYR A 101 -0.44 10.36 -6.20
N LEU A 102 0.18 11.31 -6.88
CA LEU A 102 0.00 11.55 -8.30
C LEU A 102 1.33 11.37 -9.04
N PRO A 103 1.35 10.67 -10.19
CA PRO A 103 2.55 10.59 -11.01
C PRO A 103 2.95 11.97 -11.57
N PRO A 104 4.23 12.18 -11.95
CA PRO A 104 4.76 13.49 -12.37
C PRO A 104 3.93 14.19 -13.45
N GLU A 105 3.47 13.42 -14.44
CA GLU A 105 2.67 13.95 -15.55
C GLU A 105 1.33 14.53 -15.07
N ALA A 106 0.67 13.84 -14.13
CA ALA A 106 -0.59 14.28 -13.54
C ALA A 106 -0.40 15.48 -12.60
N ARG A 107 0.72 15.52 -11.84
CA ARG A 107 1.13 16.68 -11.02
C ARG A 107 1.28 17.94 -11.86
N THR A 108 1.97 17.84 -13.00
CA THR A 108 2.19 18.96 -13.91
C THR A 108 0.87 19.51 -14.47
N MET A 109 -0.05 18.63 -14.85
CA MET A 109 -1.37 19.05 -15.34
C MET A 109 -2.20 19.78 -14.28
N GLN A 110 -2.14 19.33 -13.03
CA GLN A 110 -2.83 19.95 -11.91
C GLN A 110 -2.25 21.34 -11.59
N MET A 111 -0.93 21.49 -11.57
CA MET A 111 -0.26 22.78 -11.36
C MET A 111 -0.55 23.80 -12.45
N MET A 112 -0.79 23.36 -13.69
CA MET A 112 -1.13 24.22 -14.82
C MET A 112 -2.61 24.63 -14.87
N GLY A 113 -3.42 24.25 -13.86
CA GLY A 113 -4.85 24.59 -13.81
C GLY A 113 -5.71 23.88 -14.87
N LYS A 114 -5.15 22.91 -15.61
CA LYS A 114 -5.85 22.16 -16.66
C LYS A 114 -6.52 20.88 -16.15
N GLY A 115 -6.41 20.59 -14.84
CA GLY A 115 -6.80 19.32 -14.23
C GLY A 115 -8.04 19.35 -13.35
N GLN A 116 -8.93 20.36 -13.44
CA GLN A 116 -10.09 20.43 -12.53
C GLN A 116 -11.21 19.42 -12.80
N ASN A 117 -11.17 18.62 -13.87
CA ASN A 117 -12.33 17.79 -14.25
C ASN A 117 -12.07 16.32 -14.55
N GLN A 118 -10.90 15.76 -14.32
CA GLN A 118 -10.68 14.31 -14.50
C GLN A 118 -9.51 13.76 -13.66
N VAL A 119 -9.58 13.90 -12.35
CA VAL A 119 -9.06 12.80 -11.52
C VAL A 119 -10.23 11.85 -11.42
N ASP A 120 -10.26 10.84 -12.29
CA ASP A 120 -11.14 9.70 -12.09
C ASP A 120 -10.82 9.17 -10.70
N ASN A 121 -11.71 9.46 -9.74
CA ASN A 121 -11.73 8.81 -8.43
C ASN A 121 -11.99 7.32 -8.67
N GLU A 122 -10.97 6.62 -9.14
CA GLU A 122 -11.00 5.17 -9.33
C GLU A 122 -10.99 4.42 -7.99
N GLY A 123 -10.82 5.14 -6.90
CA GLY A 123 -10.86 4.63 -5.53
C GLY A 123 -12.23 4.86 -4.90
N GLY A 124 -12.83 3.77 -4.55
CA GLY A 124 -13.92 3.52 -3.63
C GLY A 124 -15.06 4.54 -3.53
N ALA A 125 -16.27 4.10 -3.84
CA ALA A 125 -17.54 4.80 -3.71
C ALA A 125 -17.92 5.22 -2.26
N ASP A 126 -16.96 5.39 -1.36
CA ASP A 126 -17.17 5.55 0.09
C ASP A 126 -17.03 7.01 0.56
N ASN A 127 -16.82 7.96 -0.34
CA ASN A 127 -16.72 9.39 0.00
C ASN A 127 -18.05 10.14 -0.21
N GLU A 128 -19.13 9.71 0.43
CA GLU A 128 -20.28 10.57 0.64
C GLU A 128 -19.94 11.59 1.74
N GLY A 129 -19.47 12.77 1.34
CA GLY A 129 -19.13 13.87 2.25
C GLY A 129 -17.75 14.50 2.04
N ALA A 130 -17.08 14.26 0.93
CA ALA A 130 -15.85 14.97 0.60
C ALA A 130 -16.17 16.44 0.31
N ALA A 131 -16.02 17.31 1.33
CA ALA A 131 -15.74 18.71 1.10
C ALA A 131 -14.53 18.80 0.15
N GLU A 132 -14.53 19.77 -0.77
CA GLU A 132 -13.43 20.06 -1.69
C GLU A 132 -12.10 20.05 -0.94
N GLN A 133 -11.40 18.91 -0.98
CA GLN A 133 -10.08 18.79 -0.40
C GLN A 133 -9.13 19.49 -1.38
N ASN A 134 -8.48 20.55 -0.94
CA ASN A 134 -7.27 21.05 -1.58
C ASN A 134 -6.25 19.89 -1.50
N ILE A 135 -6.22 19.05 -2.55
CA ILE A 135 -5.27 17.94 -2.64
C ILE A 135 -3.90 18.58 -2.82
N THR A 136 -3.16 18.65 -1.73
CA THR A 136 -1.73 19.03 -1.78
C THR A 136 -0.98 17.89 -2.45
N CYS A 137 -0.34 18.21 -3.58
CA CYS A 137 0.47 17.24 -4.30
C CYS A 137 1.89 17.29 -3.74
N GLU A 138 2.25 16.36 -2.89
CA GLU A 138 3.61 16.23 -2.37
C GLU A 138 4.51 15.56 -3.41
N GLN A 139 5.77 15.98 -3.43
CA GLN A 139 6.83 15.36 -4.19
C GLN A 139 7.68 14.50 -3.24
N PHE A 140 7.92 13.25 -3.62
CA PHE A 140 8.70 12.30 -2.82
C PHE A 140 10.08 12.10 -3.44
N ASP A 141 11.12 12.10 -2.61
CA ASP A 141 12.45 11.66 -3.00
C ASP A 141 12.58 10.15 -2.75
N PHE A 142 12.31 9.38 -3.79
CA PHE A 142 12.34 7.92 -3.69
C PHE A 142 13.72 7.38 -3.33
N SER A 143 14.81 8.09 -3.65
CA SER A 143 16.17 7.66 -3.30
C SER A 143 16.45 7.70 -1.79
N SER A 144 15.62 8.38 -1.02
CA SER A 144 15.72 8.46 0.44
C SER A 144 15.13 7.26 1.18
N TYR A 145 14.46 6.33 0.47
CA TYR A 145 13.85 5.14 1.05
C TYR A 145 14.66 3.89 0.77
N ASP A 146 14.79 3.03 1.76
CA ASP A 146 15.38 1.69 1.59
C ASP A 146 14.41 0.73 0.92
N TYR A 147 13.10 0.98 1.05
CA TYR A 147 12.07 0.19 0.42
C TYR A 147 10.76 0.97 0.24
N VAL A 148 10.05 0.68 -0.84
CA VAL A 148 8.71 1.25 -1.11
C VAL A 148 7.68 0.13 -1.20
N VAL A 149 6.54 0.32 -0.53
CA VAL A 149 5.38 -0.55 -0.63
C VAL A 149 4.25 0.18 -1.35
N ASP A 150 3.81 -0.40 -2.46
CA ASP A 150 2.65 0.04 -3.21
C ASP A 150 1.41 -0.77 -2.80
N ALA A 151 0.56 -0.18 -1.98
CA ALA A 151 -0.73 -0.72 -1.54
C ALA A 151 -1.92 0.19 -1.94
N ILE A 152 -1.73 1.10 -2.91
CA ILE A 152 -2.80 1.92 -3.46
C ILE A 152 -3.65 1.12 -4.45
N ASP A 153 -4.84 1.60 -4.76
CA ASP A 153 -5.82 0.92 -5.61
C ASP A 153 -5.92 1.48 -7.05
N THR A 154 -5.36 2.67 -7.29
CA THR A 154 -5.41 3.29 -8.61
C THR A 154 -4.30 2.79 -9.54
N VAL A 155 -4.67 2.34 -10.74
CA VAL A 155 -3.72 1.84 -11.74
C VAL A 155 -2.69 2.89 -12.13
N THR A 156 -3.14 4.14 -12.35
CA THR A 156 -2.26 5.25 -12.73
C THR A 156 -1.23 5.56 -11.65
N GLY A 157 -1.67 5.59 -10.38
CA GLY A 157 -0.77 5.80 -9.25
C GLY A 157 0.25 4.67 -9.11
N LYS A 158 -0.18 3.40 -9.19
CA LYS A 158 0.73 2.25 -9.16
C LYS A 158 1.83 2.34 -10.24
N ILE A 159 1.43 2.66 -11.47
CA ILE A 159 2.38 2.80 -12.57
C ILE A 159 3.39 3.91 -12.28
N GLY A 160 2.93 5.06 -11.80
CA GLY A 160 3.81 6.18 -11.46
C GLY A 160 4.81 5.82 -10.37
N LEU A 161 4.36 5.22 -9.25
CA LEU A 161 5.24 4.75 -8.17
C LEU A 161 6.32 3.82 -8.67
N ILE A 162 5.94 2.83 -9.49
CA ILE A 162 6.88 1.84 -10.01
C ILE A 162 7.92 2.50 -10.92
N VAL A 163 7.51 3.45 -11.77
CA VAL A 163 8.41 4.17 -12.67
C VAL A 163 9.38 5.07 -11.89
N GLU A 164 8.90 5.82 -10.91
CA GLU A 164 9.76 6.69 -10.09
C GLU A 164 10.73 5.87 -9.23
N CYS A 165 10.30 4.74 -8.66
CA CYS A 165 11.19 3.82 -7.95
C CYS A 165 12.24 3.16 -8.86
N ASP A 166 11.87 2.75 -10.08
CA ASP A 166 12.82 2.18 -11.06
C ASP A 166 13.88 3.22 -11.46
N GLN A 167 13.48 4.48 -11.63
CA GLN A 167 14.40 5.60 -11.94
C GLN A 167 15.33 5.93 -10.77
N ALA A 168 14.84 5.86 -9.54
CA ALA A 168 15.62 6.11 -8.33
C ALA A 168 16.51 4.92 -7.94
N GLY A 169 16.26 3.72 -8.51
CA GLY A 169 16.92 2.49 -8.11
C GLY A 169 16.43 1.92 -6.77
N THR A 170 15.29 2.41 -6.27
CA THR A 170 14.73 2.01 -4.98
C THR A 170 13.91 0.74 -5.10
N PRO A 171 14.13 -0.26 -4.25
CA PRO A 171 13.32 -1.48 -4.23
C PRO A 171 11.85 -1.17 -3.96
N ILE A 172 10.96 -1.83 -4.74
CA ILE A 172 9.52 -1.70 -4.58
C ILE A 172 8.82 -3.05 -4.66
N ILE A 173 7.79 -3.24 -3.83
CA ILE A 173 6.83 -4.36 -3.93
C ILE A 173 5.42 -3.81 -4.09
N SER A 174 4.64 -4.40 -4.99
CA SER A 174 3.29 -3.93 -5.28
C SER A 174 2.25 -5.01 -4.97
N SER A 175 1.18 -4.61 -4.26
CA SER A 175 -0.01 -5.43 -4.09
C SER A 175 -0.85 -5.44 -5.36
N MET A 176 -1.19 -6.61 -5.86
CA MET A 176 -2.19 -6.74 -6.92
C MET A 176 -3.61 -6.82 -6.33
N GLY A 177 -4.60 -7.25 -7.09
CA GLY A 177 -6.00 -7.24 -6.68
C GLY A 177 -6.30 -8.17 -5.50
N ALA A 178 -6.76 -7.60 -4.38
CA ALA A 178 -7.24 -8.35 -3.21
C ALA A 178 -8.78 -8.36 -3.08
N GLY A 179 -9.51 -7.67 -3.96
CA GLY A 179 -10.96 -7.63 -3.96
C GLY A 179 -11.61 -8.82 -4.67
N ASN A 180 -12.86 -9.13 -4.29
CA ASN A 180 -13.67 -10.24 -4.82
C ASN A 180 -12.99 -11.61 -4.67
N LYS A 181 -12.32 -11.85 -3.55
CA LYS A 181 -11.58 -13.09 -3.24
C LYS A 181 -11.95 -13.58 -1.86
N LEU A 182 -11.87 -14.90 -1.66
CA LEU A 182 -12.22 -15.59 -0.41
C LEU A 182 -11.12 -16.51 0.09
N ASP A 183 -10.17 -16.87 -0.76
CA ASP A 183 -9.05 -17.74 -0.40
C ASP A 183 -7.75 -16.94 -0.18
N PRO A 184 -7.39 -16.64 1.09
CA PRO A 184 -6.14 -15.95 1.39
C PRO A 184 -4.90 -16.82 1.17
N THR A 185 -5.06 -18.14 1.02
CA THR A 185 -3.94 -19.06 0.78
C THR A 185 -3.50 -19.09 -0.68
N ALA A 186 -4.31 -18.53 -1.58
CA ALA A 186 -4.02 -18.44 -3.01
C ALA A 186 -3.06 -17.30 -3.37
N PHE A 187 -2.58 -16.51 -2.40
CA PHE A 187 -1.58 -15.47 -2.65
C PHE A 187 -0.20 -16.05 -2.90
N GLU A 188 0.49 -15.48 -3.89
CA GLU A 188 1.87 -15.77 -4.23
C GLU A 188 2.70 -14.51 -4.40
N VAL A 189 4.00 -14.64 -4.12
CA VAL A 189 5.02 -13.63 -4.46
C VAL A 189 5.63 -14.02 -5.80
N ALA A 190 5.63 -13.10 -6.75
CA ALA A 190 6.19 -13.35 -8.07
C ALA A 190 6.73 -12.07 -8.71
N ASP A 191 7.48 -12.24 -9.81
CA ASP A 191 7.66 -11.15 -10.76
C ASP A 191 6.36 -10.90 -11.52
N ILE A 192 6.02 -9.64 -11.78
CA ILE A 192 4.78 -9.22 -12.45
C ILE A 192 4.58 -9.99 -13.79
N TYR A 193 5.66 -10.27 -14.51
CA TYR A 193 5.61 -10.97 -15.81
C TYR A 193 5.36 -12.47 -15.69
N LYS A 194 5.44 -13.03 -14.49
CA LYS A 194 5.14 -14.44 -14.17
C LYS A 194 3.75 -14.63 -13.55
N THR A 195 2.99 -13.55 -13.36
CA THR A 195 1.65 -13.62 -12.77
C THR A 195 0.61 -14.17 -13.76
N SER A 196 -0.44 -14.77 -13.26
CA SER A 196 -1.58 -15.32 -14.02
C SER A 196 -2.91 -14.88 -13.37
N VAL A 197 -4.03 -15.19 -13.99
CA VAL A 197 -5.41 -15.03 -13.45
C VAL A 197 -5.81 -13.60 -13.11
N ASP A 198 -5.04 -12.89 -12.29
CA ASP A 198 -5.38 -11.58 -11.72
C ASP A 198 -5.58 -10.50 -12.81
N PRO A 199 -6.78 -9.86 -12.86
CA PRO A 199 -7.09 -8.84 -13.87
C PRO A 199 -6.22 -7.59 -13.75
N LEU A 200 -5.91 -7.13 -12.51
CA LEU A 200 -5.07 -5.97 -12.27
C LEU A 200 -3.64 -6.25 -12.73
N ALA A 201 -3.08 -7.42 -12.38
CA ALA A 201 -1.75 -7.81 -12.84
C ALA A 201 -1.65 -7.87 -14.37
N ARG A 202 -2.74 -8.28 -15.07
CA ARG A 202 -2.80 -8.25 -16.54
C ARG A 202 -2.65 -6.84 -17.10
N VAL A 203 -3.35 -5.89 -16.51
CA VAL A 203 -3.26 -4.46 -16.90
C VAL A 203 -1.85 -3.94 -16.61
N MET A 204 -1.33 -4.18 -15.41
CA MET A 204 -0.01 -3.73 -14.99
C MET A 204 1.10 -4.26 -15.90
N ARG A 205 1.09 -5.56 -16.23
CA ARG A 205 2.07 -6.15 -17.19
C ARG A 205 2.11 -5.40 -18.50
N ARG A 206 0.93 -5.08 -19.06
CA ARG A 206 0.83 -4.38 -20.34
C ARG A 206 1.41 -2.96 -20.25
N GLU A 207 1.04 -2.24 -19.22
CA GLU A 207 1.43 -0.83 -19.03
C GLU A 207 2.91 -0.67 -18.66
N LEU A 208 3.44 -1.57 -17.81
CA LEU A 208 4.85 -1.58 -17.43
C LEU A 208 5.78 -2.00 -18.60
N LYS A 209 5.33 -2.93 -19.44
CA LYS A 209 6.08 -3.31 -20.65
C LYS A 209 6.26 -2.12 -21.61
N LYS A 210 5.24 -1.27 -21.79
CA LYS A 210 5.34 -0.05 -22.61
C LYS A 210 6.38 0.93 -22.07
N ARG A 211 6.57 0.95 -20.72
CA ARG A 211 7.52 1.82 -20.02
C ARG A 211 8.90 1.19 -19.82
N ARG A 212 9.11 0.00 -20.40
CA ARG A 212 10.38 -0.75 -20.35
C ARG A 212 10.80 -1.16 -18.93
N ILE A 213 9.87 -1.22 -17.98
CA ILE A 213 10.12 -1.82 -16.66
C ILE A 213 10.40 -3.30 -16.84
N LYS A 214 11.58 -3.75 -16.39
CA LYS A 214 12.06 -5.12 -16.66
C LYS A 214 11.56 -6.15 -15.66
N LYS A 215 11.35 -5.74 -14.41
CA LYS A 215 10.92 -6.60 -13.30
C LYS A 215 10.14 -5.79 -12.27
N LEU A 216 9.25 -6.45 -11.57
CA LEU A 216 8.56 -5.89 -10.41
C LEU A 216 8.14 -7.05 -9.50
N LYS A 217 8.55 -7.01 -8.24
CA LYS A 217 8.05 -7.93 -7.22
C LYS A 217 6.60 -7.57 -6.87
N VAL A 218 5.72 -8.55 -6.91
CA VAL A 218 4.30 -8.37 -6.59
C VAL A 218 3.78 -9.48 -5.69
N VAL A 219 2.76 -9.15 -4.90
CA VAL A 219 1.89 -10.13 -4.25
C VAL A 219 0.56 -10.14 -5.00
N TYR A 220 0.18 -11.30 -5.52
CA TYR A 220 -1.04 -11.49 -6.29
C TYR A 220 -1.71 -12.82 -5.92
N SER A 221 -3.02 -12.93 -6.15
CA SER A 221 -3.75 -14.17 -5.89
C SER A 221 -3.99 -14.94 -7.17
N LYS A 222 -3.86 -16.26 -7.12
CA LYS A 222 -4.26 -17.21 -8.18
C LYS A 222 -5.75 -17.53 -8.18
N GLU A 223 -6.49 -17.06 -7.19
CA GLU A 223 -7.93 -17.22 -7.15
C GLU A 223 -8.58 -16.35 -8.23
N GLU A 224 -9.52 -16.93 -8.98
CA GLU A 224 -10.37 -16.16 -9.88
C GLU A 224 -11.32 -15.28 -9.06
N PRO A 225 -11.47 -13.98 -9.41
CA PRO A 225 -12.40 -13.12 -8.69
C PRO A 225 -13.82 -13.65 -8.71
N VAL A 226 -14.45 -13.72 -7.54
CA VAL A 226 -15.86 -14.15 -7.42
C VAL A 226 -16.75 -13.20 -8.19
N SER A 227 -17.60 -13.76 -9.07
CA SER A 227 -18.63 -13.00 -9.75
C SER A 227 -19.77 -12.70 -8.78
N THR A 228 -19.93 -11.45 -8.40
CA THR A 228 -20.92 -11.06 -7.38
C THR A 228 -22.37 -11.02 -7.89
N GLY A 229 -22.61 -11.26 -9.20
CA GLY A 229 -23.97 -11.34 -9.79
C GLY A 229 -24.85 -10.09 -9.62
N ILE A 230 -24.40 -9.11 -8.86
CA ILE A 230 -25.14 -7.86 -8.60
C ILE A 230 -24.97 -6.97 -9.83
N GLU A 231 -25.92 -7.07 -10.76
CA GLU A 231 -26.03 -6.12 -11.85
C GLU A 231 -26.48 -4.76 -11.30
N GLY A 232 -25.53 -3.84 -11.12
CA GLY A 232 -25.87 -2.48 -10.78
C GLY A 232 -26.66 -1.84 -11.91
N LYS A 233 -27.91 -1.46 -11.66
CA LYS A 233 -28.67 -0.55 -12.54
C LYS A 233 -28.00 0.82 -12.48
N GLY A 234 -27.14 1.13 -13.46
CA GLY A 234 -26.50 2.44 -13.60
C GLY A 234 -24.98 2.32 -13.81
N SER A 235 -24.41 3.25 -14.56
CA SER A 235 -23.02 3.31 -15.05
C SER A 235 -21.94 3.61 -13.99
N ARG A 236 -22.16 3.30 -12.70
CA ARG A 236 -21.14 3.45 -11.65
C ARG A 236 -20.31 2.17 -11.56
N ARG A 237 -19.00 2.29 -11.65
CA ARG A 237 -18.04 1.20 -11.40
C ARG A 237 -18.40 0.51 -10.08
N ARG A 238 -18.43 -0.83 -10.11
CA ARG A 238 -18.77 -1.65 -8.94
C ARG A 238 -17.63 -1.58 -7.94
N THR A 239 -17.92 -1.24 -6.69
CA THR A 239 -17.00 -1.43 -5.57
C THR A 239 -16.75 -2.92 -5.39
N PRO A 240 -15.50 -3.41 -5.43
CA PRO A 240 -15.22 -4.83 -5.23
C PRO A 240 -15.59 -5.25 -3.80
N GLY A 241 -16.14 -6.44 -3.65
CA GLY A 241 -16.33 -7.06 -2.34
C GLY A 241 -14.97 -7.32 -1.67
N SER A 242 -14.95 -7.28 -0.34
CA SER A 242 -13.75 -7.55 0.44
C SER A 242 -14.07 -8.12 1.81
N THR A 243 -13.16 -8.93 2.35
CA THR A 243 -13.26 -9.58 3.65
C THR A 243 -12.12 -9.14 4.56
N ALA A 244 -12.20 -9.45 5.85
CA ALA A 244 -11.15 -9.10 6.81
C ALA A 244 -9.84 -9.86 6.57
N PHE A 245 -9.92 -11.09 6.07
CA PHE A 245 -8.80 -12.03 6.05
C PHE A 245 -8.04 -12.07 4.72
N VAL A 246 -8.61 -11.61 3.60
CA VAL A 246 -7.92 -11.63 2.30
C VAL A 246 -6.92 -10.49 2.17
N PRO A 247 -7.29 -9.20 2.29
CA PRO A 247 -6.33 -8.11 2.18
C PRO A 247 -5.30 -8.08 3.32
N SER A 248 -5.69 -8.55 4.52
CA SER A 248 -4.78 -8.62 5.65
C SER A 248 -3.64 -9.60 5.42
N VAL A 249 -3.94 -10.79 4.89
CA VAL A 249 -2.91 -11.79 4.56
C VAL A 249 -1.99 -11.29 3.44
N ALA A 250 -2.53 -10.63 2.40
CA ALA A 250 -1.69 -9.99 1.39
C ALA A 250 -0.72 -8.97 2.02
N GLY A 251 -1.20 -8.14 2.95
CA GLY A 251 -0.36 -7.17 3.66
C GLY A 251 0.74 -7.83 4.49
N LEU A 252 0.43 -8.90 5.21
CA LEU A 252 1.42 -9.65 6.00
C LEU A 252 2.48 -10.33 5.12
N ILE A 253 2.09 -10.89 3.97
CA ILE A 253 3.02 -11.46 3.00
C ILE A 253 3.97 -10.38 2.46
N ILE A 254 3.43 -9.21 2.07
CA ILE A 254 4.22 -8.07 1.58
C ILE A 254 5.24 -7.64 2.63
N ALA A 255 4.83 -7.45 3.88
CA ALA A 255 5.73 -7.07 4.96
C ALA A 255 6.84 -8.10 5.19
N GLY A 256 6.50 -9.40 5.15
CA GLY A 256 7.48 -10.47 5.26
C GLY A 256 8.52 -10.46 4.14
N GLU A 257 8.12 -10.11 2.90
CA GLU A 257 9.05 -9.94 1.78
C GLU A 257 9.96 -8.72 1.99
N VAL A 258 9.39 -7.57 2.40
CA VAL A 258 10.17 -6.36 2.68
C VAL A 258 11.22 -6.63 3.77
N ILE A 259 10.83 -7.25 4.87
CA ILE A 259 11.74 -7.60 5.99
C ILE A 259 12.87 -8.49 5.49
N ARG A 260 12.56 -9.55 4.73
CA ARG A 260 13.57 -10.46 4.18
C ARG A 260 14.54 -9.75 3.24
N ASP A 261 14.03 -8.89 2.37
CA ASP A 261 14.87 -8.14 1.43
C ASP A 261 15.80 -7.16 2.18
N LEU A 262 15.28 -6.42 3.17
CA LEU A 262 16.08 -5.48 3.98
C LEU A 262 17.19 -6.18 4.76
N VAL A 263 16.91 -7.36 5.31
CA VAL A 263 17.89 -8.11 6.09
C VAL A 263 18.95 -8.78 5.19
N GLN A 264 18.56 -9.26 3.98
CA GLN A 264 19.45 -10.01 3.08
C GLN A 264 20.29 -9.12 2.16
N ASN A 265 19.85 -7.90 1.86
CA ASN A 265 20.60 -6.98 1.01
C ASN A 265 21.84 -6.45 1.78
N ASN A 266 23.00 -6.86 1.29
CA ASN A 266 24.31 -6.34 1.66
C ASN A 266 24.65 -5.13 0.79
#